data_88cfabaeaa2680ffacd08949aa41de61
#
_entry.id   88cfabaeaa2680ffacd08949aa41de61
#
_cell.length_a   1.000
_cell.length_b   1.000
_cell.length_c   1.000
_cell.angle_alpha   90.00
_cell.angle_beta   90.00
_cell.angle_gamma   90.00
#
_symmetry.space_group_name_H-M   'P 1'
#
loop_
_entity.id
_entity.type
_entity.pdbx_description
1 polymer ?
#
loop_
_entity_poly.entity_id
_entity_poly.type
_entity_poly.pdbx_seq_one_letter_code
_entity_poly.pdbx_strand_id
1 'polypeptide(L)'
;MFLANQSDFHFVVDVDIKGFFDNVNHGKLLKQLWTLGIQDKHLLCVLSKMLKAPIAGVGIPEKGLPQGGILSPLLANVVLNELDWWISNQWETFQSHKQYRGPSERYRALRTTGLKKAFIVRYADDFKLFCKTRSEAEHIYIATQKWLMERLSLEISPEKSKIVNLKKQWSDFLGFKLKLRPKSGKWVVKSQMTDKAFTKCKDTIREAIRRIGRNPSTPNVMRFNAAVLGLHNYYKAVTYVYTDFDRIAFDVRKSLLCRTKRYRSETGLRSQAFQKFYGDFHGKIFYVAKLA
;
A
#
# COMPACT_ATOMS: atom_id res chain seq x y z
N MET A 1 -5.13 -10.93 -0.58
CA MET A 1 -4.97 -12.27 0.04
C MET A 1 -6.13 -13.21 -0.25
N PHE A 2 -7.36 -12.76 -0.11
CA PHE A 2 -8.57 -13.58 -0.35
C PHE A 2 -8.60 -14.23 -1.74
N LEU A 3 -8.41 -13.46 -2.81
CA LEU A 3 -8.43 -13.95 -4.20
C LEU A 3 -7.42 -15.08 -4.45
N ALA A 4 -6.20 -14.92 -3.98
CA ALA A 4 -5.16 -15.92 -4.19
C ALA A 4 -5.35 -17.18 -3.33
N ASN A 5 -5.99 -17.06 -2.16
CA ASN A 5 -6.27 -18.21 -1.28
C ASN A 5 -7.41 -19.09 -1.78
N GLN A 6 -8.49 -18.49 -2.31
CA GLN A 6 -9.74 -19.21 -2.57
C GLN A 6 -10.02 -19.48 -4.06
N SER A 7 -9.37 -18.75 -4.95
CA SER A 7 -9.82 -18.68 -6.33
C SER A 7 -8.78 -19.04 -7.38
N ASP A 8 -7.64 -19.61 -7.00
CA ASP A 8 -6.54 -19.99 -7.90
C ASP A 8 -5.93 -18.86 -8.74
N PHE A 9 -6.16 -17.60 -8.37
CA PHE A 9 -5.58 -16.43 -9.03
C PHE A 9 -4.13 -16.27 -8.60
N HIS A 10 -3.24 -16.97 -9.29
CA HIS A 10 -1.83 -17.06 -8.91
C HIS A 10 -0.91 -16.14 -9.72
N PHE A 11 -1.40 -15.62 -10.84
CA PHE A 11 -0.67 -14.65 -11.63
C PHE A 11 -1.13 -13.25 -11.28
N VAL A 12 -0.16 -12.40 -11.01
CA VAL A 12 -0.39 -11.00 -10.64
C VAL A 12 0.35 -10.14 -11.63
N VAL A 13 -0.35 -9.19 -12.22
CA VAL A 13 0.25 -8.12 -13.01
C VAL A 13 0.44 -6.94 -12.09
N ASP A 14 1.69 -6.62 -11.78
CA ASP A 14 2.07 -5.40 -11.09
C ASP A 14 2.15 -4.29 -12.13
N VAL A 15 1.36 -3.24 -12.00
CA VAL A 15 1.33 -2.13 -12.96
C VAL A 15 1.72 -0.84 -12.26
N ASP A 16 2.72 -0.16 -12.82
CA ASP A 16 3.18 1.17 -12.38
C ASP A 16 2.90 2.18 -13.50
N ILE A 17 2.16 3.23 -13.19
CA ILE A 17 1.88 4.32 -14.14
C ILE A 17 3.03 5.31 -14.08
N LYS A 18 3.62 5.62 -15.23
CA LYS A 18 4.76 6.53 -15.35
C LYS A 18 4.37 7.96 -14.96
N GLY A 19 4.92 8.45 -13.84
CA GLY A 19 4.70 9.82 -13.38
C GLY A 19 3.22 10.18 -13.31
N PHE A 20 2.40 9.34 -12.68
CA PHE A 20 0.93 9.47 -12.66
C PHE A 20 0.49 10.89 -12.30
N PHE A 21 0.96 11.40 -11.15
CA PHE A 21 0.58 12.71 -10.66
C PHE A 21 0.96 13.85 -11.61
N ASP A 22 2.03 13.71 -12.37
CA ASP A 22 2.52 14.74 -13.30
C ASP A 22 1.83 14.69 -14.67
N ASN A 23 1.13 13.60 -14.99
CA ASN A 23 0.56 13.33 -16.30
C ASN A 23 -0.97 13.36 -16.37
N VAL A 24 -1.68 13.63 -15.28
CA VAL A 24 -3.14 13.71 -15.27
C VAL A 24 -3.63 14.84 -16.15
N ASN A 25 -4.47 14.54 -17.15
CA ASN A 25 -5.07 15.54 -18.04
C ASN A 25 -6.21 16.28 -17.33
N HIS A 26 -6.08 17.60 -17.17
CA HIS A 26 -7.05 18.46 -16.48
C HIS A 26 -8.44 18.41 -17.12
N GLY A 27 -8.50 18.47 -18.46
CA GLY A 27 -9.78 18.45 -19.18
C GLY A 27 -10.53 17.13 -19.03
N LYS A 28 -9.81 16.00 -19.07
CA LYS A 28 -10.41 14.67 -18.82
C LYS A 28 -10.91 14.56 -17.40
N LEU A 29 -10.11 14.97 -16.41
CA LEU A 29 -10.49 14.96 -15.00
C LEU A 29 -11.77 15.78 -14.72
N LEU A 30 -11.87 16.99 -15.27
CA LEU A 30 -13.06 17.82 -15.10
C LEU A 30 -14.31 17.19 -15.74
N LYS A 31 -14.16 16.53 -16.90
CA LYS A 31 -15.25 15.76 -17.51
C LYS A 31 -15.65 14.55 -16.66
N GLN A 32 -14.69 13.84 -16.07
CA GLN A 32 -14.97 12.72 -15.15
C GLN A 32 -15.72 13.19 -13.91
N LEU A 33 -15.33 14.31 -13.30
CA LEU A 33 -16.07 14.92 -12.18
C LEU A 33 -17.53 15.24 -12.56
N TRP A 34 -17.73 15.82 -13.74
CA TRP A 34 -19.06 16.10 -14.27
C TRP A 34 -19.92 14.82 -14.42
N THR A 35 -19.36 13.77 -14.99
CA THR A 35 -20.07 12.48 -15.18
C THR A 35 -20.35 11.77 -13.87
N LEU A 36 -19.55 12.00 -12.83
CA LEU A 36 -19.78 11.50 -11.48
C LEU A 36 -20.85 12.28 -10.69
N GLY A 37 -21.45 13.31 -11.32
CA GLY A 37 -22.54 14.09 -10.73
C GLY A 37 -22.12 15.41 -10.11
N ILE A 38 -20.84 15.79 -10.16
CA ILE A 38 -20.36 17.10 -9.72
C ILE A 38 -20.59 18.10 -10.87
N GLN A 39 -21.82 18.61 -10.97
CA GLN A 39 -22.26 19.49 -12.07
C GLN A 39 -22.30 20.98 -11.71
N ASP A 40 -21.79 21.35 -10.56
CA ASP A 40 -21.62 22.75 -10.16
C ASP A 40 -20.47 23.39 -10.96
N LYS A 41 -20.83 24.32 -11.87
CA LYS A 41 -19.89 25.03 -12.72
C LYS A 41 -18.92 25.91 -11.92
N HIS A 42 -19.38 26.52 -10.81
CA HIS A 42 -18.52 27.32 -9.95
C HIS A 42 -17.44 26.47 -9.28
N LEU A 43 -17.82 25.33 -8.72
CA LEU A 43 -16.87 24.38 -8.13
C LEU A 43 -15.86 23.87 -9.16
N LEU A 44 -16.31 23.48 -10.35
CA LEU A 44 -15.42 23.03 -11.42
C LEU A 44 -14.47 24.15 -11.91
N CYS A 45 -14.93 25.41 -11.92
CA CYS A 45 -14.07 26.56 -12.23
C CYS A 45 -12.98 26.73 -11.15
N VAL A 46 -13.34 26.62 -9.87
CA VAL A 46 -12.37 26.69 -8.75
C VAL A 46 -11.34 25.56 -8.87
N LEU A 47 -11.79 24.33 -9.11
CA LEU A 47 -10.89 23.17 -9.31
C LEU A 47 -9.97 23.39 -10.52
N SER A 48 -10.49 23.90 -11.62
CA SER A 48 -9.67 24.23 -12.80
C SER A 48 -8.60 25.26 -12.49
N LYS A 49 -8.94 26.33 -11.76
CA LYS A 49 -7.97 27.37 -11.32
C LYS A 49 -6.91 26.76 -10.39
N MET A 50 -7.32 25.89 -9.46
CA MET A 50 -6.41 25.22 -8.56
C MET A 50 -5.41 24.30 -9.32
N LEU A 51 -5.89 23.54 -10.31
CA LEU A 51 -5.05 22.68 -11.15
C LEU A 51 -4.05 23.46 -12.01
N LYS A 52 -4.42 24.68 -12.40
CA LYS A 52 -3.60 25.61 -13.20
C LYS A 52 -2.84 26.63 -12.36
N ALA A 53 -2.81 26.46 -11.03
CA ALA A 53 -2.05 27.35 -10.17
C ALA A 53 -0.55 27.32 -10.53
N PRO A 54 0.13 28.48 -10.65
CA PRO A 54 1.53 28.52 -11.02
C PRO A 54 2.42 27.77 -10.01
N ILE A 55 3.33 26.98 -10.54
CA ILE A 55 4.33 26.24 -9.74
C ILE A 55 5.66 26.98 -9.88
N ALA A 56 6.30 27.26 -8.75
CA ALA A 56 7.61 27.91 -8.74
C ALA A 56 8.63 27.14 -9.61
N GLY A 57 9.25 27.83 -10.56
CA GLY A 57 10.23 27.25 -11.47
C GLY A 57 9.65 26.44 -12.66
N VAL A 58 8.34 26.20 -12.71
CA VAL A 58 7.68 25.47 -13.81
C VAL A 58 6.68 26.35 -14.57
N GLY A 59 6.07 27.32 -13.91
CA GLY A 59 4.99 28.14 -14.47
C GLY A 59 3.62 27.53 -14.31
N ILE A 60 2.70 27.78 -15.26
CA ILE A 60 1.33 27.26 -15.24
C ILE A 60 1.35 25.82 -15.82
N PRO A 61 0.98 24.79 -15.04
CA PRO A 61 0.97 23.43 -15.53
C PRO A 61 -0.21 23.17 -16.47
N GLU A 62 0.06 22.54 -17.62
CA GLU A 62 -0.99 22.12 -18.58
C GLU A 62 -1.65 20.80 -18.15
N LYS A 63 -0.98 19.99 -17.36
CA LYS A 63 -1.40 18.68 -16.84
C LYS A 63 -0.80 18.44 -15.47
N GLY A 64 -1.29 17.42 -14.80
CA GLY A 64 -0.78 16.97 -13.49
C GLY A 64 -1.65 17.43 -12.32
N LEU A 65 -1.43 16.78 -11.19
CA LEU A 65 -2.02 17.10 -9.89
C LEU A 65 -0.92 17.62 -8.96
N PRO A 66 -1.18 18.72 -8.20
CA PRO A 66 -0.17 19.25 -7.29
C PRO A 66 0.20 18.21 -6.23
N GLN A 67 1.47 17.79 -6.20
CA GLN A 67 1.95 16.83 -5.20
C GLN A 67 1.91 17.47 -3.80
N GLY A 68 1.34 16.72 -2.83
CA GLY A 68 1.11 17.23 -1.48
C GLY A 68 -0.15 18.08 -1.31
N GLY A 69 -0.91 18.34 -2.37
CA GLY A 69 -2.22 19.01 -2.28
C GLY A 69 -3.25 18.12 -1.57
N ILE A 70 -4.09 18.73 -0.73
CA ILE A 70 -5.11 18.00 0.07
C ILE A 70 -6.09 17.23 -0.83
N LEU A 71 -6.46 17.79 -1.98
CA LEU A 71 -7.41 17.19 -2.92
C LEU A 71 -6.75 16.19 -3.89
N SER A 72 -5.43 16.20 -4.05
CA SER A 72 -4.74 15.37 -5.04
C SER A 72 -5.01 13.87 -4.90
N PRO A 73 -5.06 13.26 -3.69
CA PRO A 73 -5.42 11.86 -3.56
C PRO A 73 -6.86 11.55 -3.97
N LEU A 74 -7.80 12.47 -3.71
CA LEU A 74 -9.20 12.31 -4.13
C LEU A 74 -9.31 12.39 -5.65
N LEU A 75 -8.69 13.40 -6.27
CA LEU A 75 -8.71 13.60 -7.71
C LEU A 75 -8.01 12.45 -8.46
N ALA A 76 -6.92 11.92 -7.89
CA ALA A 76 -6.25 10.72 -8.38
C ALA A 76 -7.19 9.50 -8.42
N ASN A 77 -8.00 9.32 -7.38
CA ASN A 77 -9.00 8.26 -7.34
C ASN A 77 -10.13 8.48 -8.36
N VAL A 78 -10.54 9.73 -8.60
CA VAL A 78 -11.51 10.07 -9.65
C VAL A 78 -10.98 9.67 -11.03
N VAL A 79 -9.72 10.02 -11.34
CA VAL A 79 -9.09 9.69 -12.63
C VAL A 79 -9.09 8.18 -12.89
N LEU A 80 -8.74 7.39 -11.90
CA LEU A 80 -8.61 5.93 -12.05
C LEU A 80 -9.92 5.16 -11.78
N ASN A 81 -10.99 5.83 -11.38
CA ASN A 81 -12.29 5.20 -11.16
C ASN A 81 -12.82 4.50 -12.42
N GLU A 82 -12.62 5.09 -13.60
CA GLU A 82 -13.01 4.47 -14.87
C GLU A 82 -12.23 3.17 -15.14
N LEU A 83 -10.94 3.11 -14.74
CA LEU A 83 -10.14 1.90 -14.84
C LEU A 83 -10.70 0.79 -13.94
N ASP A 84 -11.07 1.13 -12.71
CA ASP A 84 -11.64 0.17 -11.77
C ASP A 84 -12.92 -0.45 -12.34
N TRP A 85 -13.83 0.38 -12.87
CA TRP A 85 -15.06 -0.08 -13.51
C TRP A 85 -14.78 -0.88 -14.79
N TRP A 86 -13.84 -0.44 -15.63
CA TRP A 86 -13.51 -1.16 -16.85
C TRP A 86 -12.98 -2.56 -16.56
N ILE A 87 -12.08 -2.72 -15.57
CA ILE A 87 -11.58 -4.05 -15.18
C ILE A 87 -12.69 -4.88 -14.53
N SER A 88 -13.44 -4.33 -13.58
CA SER A 88 -14.46 -5.11 -12.86
C SER A 88 -15.61 -5.53 -13.77
N ASN A 89 -15.95 -4.74 -14.79
CA ASN A 89 -16.97 -5.09 -15.79
C ASN A 89 -16.53 -6.23 -16.73
N GLN A 90 -15.26 -6.61 -16.79
CA GLN A 90 -14.83 -7.80 -17.52
C GLN A 90 -15.34 -9.09 -16.87
N TRP A 91 -15.60 -9.08 -15.56
CA TRP A 91 -16.02 -10.26 -14.81
C TRP A 91 -16.89 -9.95 -13.60
N GLU A 92 -16.40 -9.17 -12.64
CA GLU A 92 -16.96 -9.05 -11.30
C GLU A 92 -18.34 -8.39 -11.31
N THR A 93 -18.47 -7.27 -12.01
CA THR A 93 -19.69 -6.47 -12.14
C THR A 93 -20.38 -6.64 -13.49
N PHE A 94 -19.94 -7.61 -14.32
CA PHE A 94 -20.53 -7.87 -15.61
C PHE A 94 -22.05 -8.01 -15.53
N GLN A 95 -22.78 -7.19 -16.26
CA GLN A 95 -24.23 -7.23 -16.29
C GLN A 95 -24.70 -8.27 -17.30
N SER A 96 -25.40 -9.29 -16.83
CA SER A 96 -26.03 -10.29 -17.70
C SER A 96 -27.48 -9.91 -17.97
N HIS A 97 -27.95 -10.14 -19.18
CA HIS A 97 -29.37 -9.95 -19.51
C HIS A 97 -30.28 -10.92 -18.75
N LYS A 98 -29.74 -12.07 -18.32
CA LYS A 98 -30.47 -13.06 -17.53
C LYS A 98 -30.40 -12.69 -16.05
N GLN A 99 -31.57 -12.64 -15.40
CA GLN A 99 -31.65 -12.53 -13.95
C GLN A 99 -31.41 -13.90 -13.31
N TYR A 100 -30.45 -13.96 -12.40
CA TYR A 100 -30.14 -15.15 -11.61
C TYR A 100 -30.75 -15.04 -10.22
N ARG A 101 -31.12 -16.16 -9.61
CA ARG A 101 -31.70 -16.21 -8.25
C ARG A 101 -30.70 -15.71 -7.17
N GLY A 102 -29.43 -15.80 -7.46
CA GLY A 102 -28.42 -15.33 -6.52
C GLY A 102 -27.01 -15.28 -7.11
N PRO A 103 -26.04 -14.67 -6.38
CA PRO A 103 -24.67 -14.51 -6.84
C PRO A 103 -23.97 -15.83 -7.21
N SER A 104 -24.23 -16.90 -6.45
CA SER A 104 -23.61 -18.22 -6.69
C SER A 104 -24.02 -18.84 -8.01
N GLU A 105 -25.34 -18.72 -8.36
CA GLU A 105 -25.86 -19.21 -9.65
C GLU A 105 -25.29 -18.40 -10.80
N ARG A 106 -25.26 -17.07 -10.66
CA ARG A 106 -24.62 -16.17 -11.62
C ARG A 106 -23.16 -16.54 -11.87
N TYR A 107 -22.36 -16.70 -10.81
CA TYR A 107 -20.94 -17.08 -10.94
C TYR A 107 -20.77 -18.45 -11.61
N ARG A 108 -21.65 -19.41 -11.33
CA ARG A 108 -21.62 -20.72 -11.99
C ARG A 108 -21.85 -20.57 -13.50
N ALA A 109 -22.86 -19.81 -13.90
CA ALA A 109 -23.17 -19.57 -15.30
C ALA A 109 -22.05 -18.79 -16.02
N LEU A 110 -21.51 -17.73 -15.40
CA LEU A 110 -20.42 -16.95 -15.97
C LEU A 110 -19.13 -17.76 -16.17
N ARG A 111 -18.89 -18.80 -15.36
CA ARG A 111 -17.72 -19.69 -15.53
C ARG A 111 -17.73 -20.47 -16.84
N THR A 112 -18.89 -20.68 -17.45
CA THR A 112 -19.01 -21.37 -18.73
C THR A 112 -18.86 -20.45 -19.93
N THR A 113 -18.76 -19.14 -19.70
CA THR A 113 -18.57 -18.14 -20.74
C THR A 113 -17.09 -17.88 -21.03
N GLY A 114 -16.79 -17.26 -22.18
CA GLY A 114 -15.44 -16.78 -22.52
C GLY A 114 -15.02 -15.48 -21.82
N LEU A 115 -15.76 -15.02 -20.82
CA LEU A 115 -15.44 -13.80 -20.07
C LEU A 115 -14.10 -13.93 -19.34
N LYS A 116 -13.31 -12.89 -19.41
CA LYS A 116 -11.98 -12.85 -18.79
C LYS A 116 -12.09 -12.57 -17.30
N LYS A 117 -11.63 -13.52 -16.49
CA LYS A 117 -11.62 -13.40 -15.04
C LYS A 117 -10.40 -12.63 -14.60
N ALA A 118 -10.54 -11.33 -14.43
CA ALA A 118 -9.51 -10.49 -13.84
C ALA A 118 -10.10 -9.68 -12.68
N PHE A 119 -9.30 -9.50 -11.64
CA PHE A 119 -9.67 -8.66 -10.48
C PHE A 119 -8.62 -7.60 -10.28
N ILE A 120 -9.05 -6.38 -10.00
CA ILE A 120 -8.18 -5.27 -9.66
C ILE A 120 -8.12 -5.07 -8.14
N VAL A 121 -6.90 -4.81 -7.64
CA VAL A 121 -6.68 -4.31 -6.29
C VAL A 121 -5.81 -3.08 -6.42
N ARG A 122 -6.35 -1.91 -6.10
CA ARG A 122 -5.70 -0.61 -6.30
C ARG A 122 -5.61 0.18 -4.99
N TYR A 123 -4.52 0.87 -4.84
CA TYR A 123 -4.31 1.90 -3.83
C TYR A 123 -3.64 3.10 -4.49
N ALA A 124 -4.39 4.17 -4.70
CA ALA A 124 -3.98 5.33 -5.51
C ALA A 124 -3.56 4.90 -6.93
N ASP A 125 -2.33 5.13 -7.33
CA ASP A 125 -1.74 4.76 -8.61
C ASP A 125 -1.05 3.38 -8.63
N ASP A 126 -0.83 2.78 -7.45
CA ASP A 126 -0.26 1.42 -7.33
C ASP A 126 -1.39 0.39 -7.41
N PHE A 127 -1.40 -0.45 -8.42
CA PHE A 127 -2.44 -1.45 -8.57
C PHE A 127 -1.94 -2.79 -9.12
N LYS A 128 -2.70 -3.82 -8.81
CA LYS A 128 -2.44 -5.20 -9.22
C LYS A 128 -3.66 -5.81 -9.87
N LEU A 129 -3.41 -6.55 -10.95
CA LEU A 129 -4.43 -7.34 -11.61
C LEU A 129 -4.18 -8.83 -11.32
N PHE A 130 -5.18 -9.49 -10.78
CA PHE A 130 -5.12 -10.91 -10.44
C PHE A 130 -5.75 -11.74 -11.54
N CYS A 131 -4.98 -12.70 -12.07
CA CYS A 131 -5.38 -13.59 -13.17
C CYS A 131 -5.12 -15.05 -12.81
N LYS A 132 -5.80 -15.96 -13.47
CA LYS A 132 -5.67 -17.39 -13.22
C LYS A 132 -4.50 -17.99 -13.98
N THR A 133 -4.30 -17.58 -15.23
CA THR A 133 -3.25 -18.08 -16.11
C THR A 133 -2.29 -16.98 -16.53
N ARG A 134 -1.11 -17.37 -17.00
CA ARG A 134 -0.11 -16.44 -17.51
C ARG A 134 -0.59 -15.73 -18.76
N SER A 135 -1.23 -16.46 -19.68
CA SER A 135 -1.77 -15.90 -20.90
C SER A 135 -2.84 -14.84 -20.63
N GLU A 136 -3.76 -15.08 -19.66
CA GLU A 136 -4.72 -14.07 -19.22
C GLU A 136 -4.02 -12.83 -18.67
N ALA A 137 -2.95 -13.01 -17.88
CA ALA A 137 -2.18 -11.90 -17.32
C ALA A 137 -1.48 -11.07 -18.42
N GLU A 138 -0.91 -11.70 -19.42
CA GLU A 138 -0.30 -11.03 -20.58
C GLU A 138 -1.34 -10.25 -21.38
N HIS A 139 -2.48 -10.86 -21.69
CA HIS A 139 -3.55 -10.19 -22.43
C HIS A 139 -4.13 -8.99 -21.67
N ILE A 140 -4.41 -9.12 -20.38
CA ILE A 140 -4.96 -8.01 -19.59
C ILE A 140 -3.94 -6.89 -19.40
N TYR A 141 -2.64 -7.22 -19.31
CA TYR A 141 -1.58 -6.23 -19.25
C TYR A 141 -1.55 -5.35 -20.49
N ILE A 142 -1.53 -5.98 -21.69
CA ILE A 142 -1.56 -5.26 -22.97
C ILE A 142 -2.84 -4.44 -23.12
N ALA A 143 -3.99 -5.03 -22.77
CA ALA A 143 -5.28 -4.34 -22.83
C ALA A 143 -5.32 -3.13 -21.88
N THR A 144 -4.77 -3.26 -20.67
CA THR A 144 -4.70 -2.17 -19.68
C THR A 144 -3.78 -1.05 -20.15
N GLN A 145 -2.63 -1.40 -20.73
CA GLN A 145 -1.70 -0.42 -21.30
C GLN A 145 -2.37 0.40 -22.39
N LYS A 146 -3.03 -0.28 -23.34
CA LYS A 146 -3.77 0.37 -24.43
C LYS A 146 -4.90 1.25 -23.90
N TRP A 147 -5.68 0.75 -22.95
CA TRP A 147 -6.80 1.46 -22.36
C TRP A 147 -6.33 2.75 -21.62
N LEU A 148 -5.27 2.67 -20.81
CA LEU A 148 -4.71 3.83 -20.11
C LEU A 148 -4.24 4.91 -21.07
N MET A 149 -3.58 4.51 -22.16
CA MET A 149 -3.10 5.44 -23.19
C MET A 149 -4.27 6.11 -23.91
N GLU A 150 -5.22 5.35 -24.42
CA GLU A 150 -6.35 5.85 -25.23
C GLU A 150 -7.35 6.68 -24.41
N ARG A 151 -7.71 6.18 -23.22
CA ARG A 151 -8.73 6.83 -22.38
C ARG A 151 -8.18 7.95 -21.52
N LEU A 152 -7.06 7.74 -20.87
CA LEU A 152 -6.52 8.68 -19.89
C LEU A 152 -5.27 9.42 -20.35
N SER A 153 -4.67 9.03 -21.49
CA SER A 153 -3.37 9.53 -21.96
C SER A 153 -2.25 9.30 -20.93
N LEU A 154 -2.29 8.14 -20.26
CA LEU A 154 -1.32 7.73 -19.26
C LEU A 154 -0.50 6.56 -19.78
N GLU A 155 0.81 6.62 -19.56
CA GLU A 155 1.75 5.55 -19.95
C GLU A 155 2.07 4.65 -18.75
N ILE A 156 2.19 3.35 -19.02
CA ILE A 156 2.73 2.38 -18.05
C ILE A 156 4.26 2.46 -18.10
N SER A 157 4.92 2.30 -16.95
CA SER A 157 6.37 2.11 -16.85
C SER A 157 6.70 0.63 -17.09
N PRO A 158 7.26 0.26 -18.28
CA PRO A 158 7.58 -1.14 -18.56
C PRO A 158 8.67 -1.71 -17.65
N GLU A 159 9.58 -0.85 -17.19
CA GLU A 159 10.70 -1.23 -16.32
C GLU A 159 10.23 -1.66 -14.91
N LYS A 160 9.14 -1.07 -14.43
CA LYS A 160 8.60 -1.32 -13.11
C LYS A 160 7.41 -2.28 -13.13
N SER A 161 6.72 -2.38 -14.28
CA SER A 161 5.58 -3.28 -14.44
C SER A 161 6.05 -4.70 -14.76
N LYS A 162 5.43 -5.70 -14.13
CA LYS A 162 5.84 -7.10 -14.29
C LYS A 162 4.69 -8.07 -14.03
N ILE A 163 4.79 -9.24 -14.64
CA ILE A 163 3.88 -10.36 -14.38
C ILE A 163 4.58 -11.35 -13.45
N VAL A 164 3.98 -11.58 -12.28
CA VAL A 164 4.54 -12.41 -11.20
C VAL A 164 3.68 -13.65 -10.99
N ASN A 165 4.30 -14.82 -10.93
CA ASN A 165 3.64 -16.03 -10.46
C ASN A 165 3.88 -16.17 -8.96
N LEU A 166 2.84 -15.97 -8.15
CA LEU A 166 2.91 -16.03 -6.69
C LEU A 166 3.35 -17.39 -6.12
N LYS A 167 3.23 -18.48 -6.88
CA LYS A 167 3.77 -19.80 -6.48
C LYS A 167 5.30 -19.83 -6.54
N LYS A 168 5.90 -19.04 -7.41
CA LYS A 168 7.36 -19.03 -7.65
C LYS A 168 8.05 -17.84 -7.00
N GLN A 169 7.48 -16.63 -7.10
CA GLN A 169 8.12 -15.38 -6.73
C GLN A 169 7.26 -14.56 -5.75
N TRP A 170 7.90 -13.65 -5.05
CA TRP A 170 7.24 -12.65 -4.23
C TRP A 170 6.75 -11.48 -5.10
N SER A 171 5.58 -10.95 -4.78
CA SER A 171 5.06 -9.70 -5.34
C SER A 171 4.91 -8.69 -4.20
N ASP A 172 5.47 -7.51 -4.40
CA ASP A 172 5.48 -6.43 -3.41
C ASP A 172 4.27 -5.51 -3.60
N PHE A 173 3.60 -5.13 -2.51
CA PHE A 173 2.48 -4.20 -2.52
C PHE A 173 2.39 -3.46 -1.19
N LEU A 174 2.41 -2.14 -1.20
CA LEU A 174 2.26 -1.29 0.00
C LEU A 174 3.19 -1.67 1.17
N GLY A 175 4.44 -1.99 0.87
CA GLY A 175 5.41 -2.41 1.89
C GLY A 175 5.27 -3.86 2.35
N PHE A 176 4.33 -4.61 1.77
CA PHE A 176 4.18 -6.06 1.98
C PHE A 176 4.70 -6.83 0.79
N LYS A 177 5.23 -8.03 1.02
CA LYS A 177 5.51 -9.02 -0.03
C LYS A 177 4.60 -10.22 0.16
N LEU A 178 4.04 -10.69 -0.94
CA LEU A 178 3.05 -11.77 -0.99
C LEU A 178 3.62 -12.95 -1.79
N LYS A 179 3.45 -14.17 -1.28
CA LYS A 179 3.80 -15.41 -1.99
C LYS A 179 2.88 -16.55 -1.57
N LEU A 180 2.58 -17.46 -2.48
CA LEU A 180 1.88 -18.69 -2.17
C LEU A 180 2.84 -19.75 -1.64
N ARG A 181 2.42 -20.44 -0.61
CA ARG A 181 3.11 -21.62 -0.03
C ARG A 181 2.15 -22.77 0.09
N PRO A 182 2.60 -24.01 -0.18
CA PRO A 182 1.78 -25.19 0.05
C PRO A 182 1.59 -25.39 1.57
N LYS A 183 0.36 -25.68 1.97
CA LYS A 183 0.00 -26.05 3.35
C LYS A 183 -1.17 -27.03 3.32
N SER A 184 -0.96 -28.26 3.82
CA SER A 184 -2.01 -29.30 3.90
C SER A 184 -2.74 -29.52 2.58
N GLY A 185 -2.00 -29.70 1.47
CA GLY A 185 -2.55 -29.95 0.14
C GLY A 185 -3.16 -28.73 -0.57
N LYS A 186 -3.15 -27.54 0.07
CA LYS A 186 -3.69 -26.29 -0.50
C LYS A 186 -2.61 -25.21 -0.62
N TRP A 187 -2.78 -24.30 -1.55
CA TRP A 187 -1.96 -23.11 -1.66
C TRP A 187 -2.52 -21.99 -0.77
N VAL A 188 -1.68 -21.47 0.13
CA VAL A 188 -2.05 -20.41 1.08
C VAL A 188 -1.15 -19.20 0.87
N VAL A 189 -1.73 -18.01 0.81
CA VAL A 189 -0.96 -16.76 0.73
C VAL A 189 -0.23 -16.55 2.05
N LYS A 190 1.06 -16.32 1.93
CA LYS A 190 1.93 -15.87 3.00
C LYS A 190 2.43 -14.48 2.69
N SER A 191 2.42 -13.64 3.70
CA SER A 191 2.86 -12.25 3.59
C SER A 191 3.92 -11.95 4.64
N GLN A 192 4.85 -11.07 4.28
CA GLN A 192 5.93 -10.53 5.12
C GLN A 192 6.13 -9.05 4.79
N MET A 193 6.88 -8.34 5.60
CA MET A 193 7.38 -7.02 5.21
C MET A 193 8.32 -7.13 4.01
N THR A 194 8.32 -6.13 3.12
CA THR A 194 9.40 -6.01 2.13
C THR A 194 10.71 -5.68 2.84
N ASP A 195 11.85 -6.01 2.23
CA ASP A 195 13.15 -5.76 2.86
C ASP A 195 13.39 -4.26 3.09
N LYS A 196 12.90 -3.42 2.16
CA LYS A 196 12.91 -1.95 2.31
C LYS A 196 12.05 -1.49 3.50
N ALA A 197 10.84 -2.05 3.64
CA ALA A 197 9.94 -1.74 4.75
C ALA A 197 10.54 -2.20 6.10
N PHE A 198 11.10 -3.40 6.14
CA PHE A 198 11.79 -3.95 7.30
C PHE A 198 12.91 -3.03 7.78
N THR A 199 13.79 -2.59 6.87
CA THR A 199 14.88 -1.66 7.17
C THR A 199 14.34 -0.33 7.69
N LYS A 200 13.32 0.25 7.03
CA LYS A 200 12.68 1.49 7.46
C LYS A 200 12.07 1.38 8.86
N CYS A 201 11.37 0.28 9.16
CA CYS A 201 10.80 0.03 10.49
C CYS A 201 11.90 -0.05 11.55
N LYS A 202 12.97 -0.80 11.28
CA LYS A 202 14.12 -0.93 12.15
C LYS A 202 14.78 0.42 12.44
N ASP A 203 14.98 1.24 11.41
CA ASP A 203 15.61 2.56 11.57
C ASP A 203 14.70 3.54 12.31
N THR A 204 13.39 3.51 12.10
CA THR A 204 12.42 4.29 12.86
C THR A 204 12.50 3.96 14.35
N ILE A 205 12.53 2.67 14.69
CA ILE A 205 12.65 2.22 16.10
C ILE A 205 14.01 2.61 16.67
N ARG A 206 15.10 2.43 15.91
CA ARG A 206 16.45 2.84 16.34
C ARG A 206 16.56 4.32 16.65
N GLU A 207 15.98 5.16 15.79
CA GLU A 207 15.98 6.61 16.02
C GLU A 207 15.20 7.00 17.27
N ALA A 208 14.03 6.39 17.49
CA ALA A 208 13.26 6.61 18.71
C ALA A 208 14.06 6.18 19.97
N ILE A 209 14.78 5.05 19.92
CA ILE A 209 15.68 4.60 20.99
C ILE A 209 16.83 5.61 21.21
N ARG A 210 17.42 6.15 20.13
CA ARG A 210 18.49 7.16 20.24
C ARG A 210 17.99 8.42 20.91
N ARG A 211 16.77 8.87 20.61
CA ARG A 211 16.15 10.05 21.27
C ARG A 211 15.98 9.85 22.76
N ILE A 212 15.50 8.68 23.20
CA ILE A 212 15.44 8.34 24.63
C ILE A 212 16.85 8.38 25.26
N GLY A 213 17.87 7.84 24.57
CA GLY A 213 19.24 7.83 25.07
C GLY A 213 19.88 9.22 25.22
N ARG A 214 19.51 10.18 24.33
CA ARG A 214 19.99 11.57 24.38
C ARG A 214 19.25 12.40 25.43
N ASN A 215 17.94 12.26 25.48
CA ASN A 215 17.07 12.98 26.41
C ASN A 215 16.01 12.02 26.96
N PRO A 216 16.29 11.37 28.11
CA PRO A 216 15.33 10.53 28.81
C PRO A 216 14.18 11.40 29.34
N SER A 217 13.03 11.33 28.68
CA SER A 217 11.84 12.11 29.03
C SER A 217 10.55 11.40 28.63
N THR A 218 9.47 11.68 29.33
CA THR A 218 8.12 11.14 29.04
C THR A 218 7.73 11.32 27.58
N PRO A 219 7.88 12.50 26.95
CA PRO A 219 7.52 12.66 25.55
C PRO A 219 8.30 11.74 24.60
N ASN A 220 9.58 11.47 24.88
CA ASN A 220 10.38 10.58 24.04
C ASN A 220 9.99 9.12 24.20
N VAL A 221 9.60 8.67 25.40
CA VAL A 221 9.04 7.34 25.62
C VAL A 221 7.68 7.20 24.93
N MET A 222 6.82 8.19 25.05
CA MET A 222 5.53 8.20 24.34
C MET A 222 5.70 8.13 22.83
N ARG A 223 6.65 8.87 22.25
CA ARG A 223 6.98 8.80 20.81
C ARG A 223 7.49 7.43 20.40
N PHE A 224 8.32 6.80 21.22
CA PHE A 224 8.77 5.42 20.95
C PHE A 224 7.60 4.45 20.97
N ASN A 225 6.76 4.51 22.00
CA ASN A 225 5.58 3.65 22.11
C ASN A 225 4.60 3.87 20.95
N ALA A 226 4.37 5.13 20.58
CA ALA A 226 3.53 5.48 19.41
C ALA A 226 4.10 4.92 18.09
N ALA A 227 5.43 4.99 17.92
CA ALA A 227 6.10 4.41 16.75
C ALA A 227 5.92 2.88 16.70
N VAL A 228 6.18 2.19 17.82
CA VAL A 228 6.00 0.73 17.90
C VAL A 228 4.55 0.34 17.63
N LEU A 229 3.59 1.01 18.29
CA LEU A 229 2.16 0.76 18.13
C LEU A 229 1.71 1.02 16.69
N GLY A 230 2.15 2.14 16.09
CA GLY A 230 1.81 2.50 14.71
C GLY A 230 2.30 1.46 13.70
N LEU A 231 3.54 0.98 13.86
CA LEU A 231 4.10 -0.06 13.02
C LEU A 231 3.34 -1.40 13.17
N HIS A 232 3.05 -1.81 14.39
CA HIS A 232 2.26 -3.03 14.63
C HIS A 232 0.86 -2.91 14.02
N ASN A 233 0.18 -1.77 14.21
CA ASN A 233 -1.15 -1.55 13.64
C ASN A 233 -1.14 -1.58 12.10
N TYR A 234 -0.12 -1.01 11.47
CA TYR A 234 0.02 -1.03 10.02
C TYR A 234 0.24 -2.44 9.48
N TYR A 235 1.15 -3.21 10.12
CA TYR A 235 1.54 -4.53 9.65
C TYR A 235 0.72 -5.70 10.23
N LYS A 236 -0.28 -5.46 11.08
CA LYS A 236 -1.10 -6.52 11.72
C LYS A 236 -1.73 -7.52 10.75
N ALA A 237 -1.98 -7.09 9.49
CA ALA A 237 -2.55 -7.95 8.44
C ALA A 237 -1.54 -8.93 7.82
N VAL A 238 -0.25 -8.81 8.14
CA VAL A 238 0.83 -9.67 7.62
C VAL A 238 0.82 -11.03 8.31
N THR A 239 0.91 -12.11 7.54
CA THR A 239 0.85 -13.49 8.08
C THR A 239 2.02 -13.81 9.01
N TYR A 240 3.23 -13.32 8.70
CA TYR A 240 4.45 -13.54 9.47
C TYR A 240 4.92 -12.29 10.22
N VAL A 241 3.98 -11.43 10.62
CA VAL A 241 4.27 -10.17 11.30
C VAL A 241 5.12 -10.36 12.55
N TYR A 242 4.82 -11.37 13.36
CA TYR A 242 5.58 -11.64 14.59
C TYR A 242 7.03 -12.01 14.30
N THR A 243 7.29 -12.83 13.29
CA THR A 243 8.65 -13.19 12.87
C THR A 243 9.45 -11.95 12.44
N ASP A 244 8.84 -11.05 11.70
CA ASP A 244 9.49 -9.82 11.25
C ASP A 244 9.79 -8.88 12.44
N PHE A 245 8.84 -8.72 13.38
CA PHE A 245 9.06 -7.90 14.58
C PHE A 245 10.04 -8.56 15.57
N ASP A 246 10.06 -9.89 15.68
CA ASP A 246 11.07 -10.61 16.50
C ASP A 246 12.48 -10.33 15.98
N ARG A 247 12.68 -10.36 14.67
CA ARG A 247 13.98 -10.03 14.05
C ARG A 247 14.36 -8.56 14.29
N ILE A 248 13.40 -7.62 14.15
CA ILE A 248 13.65 -6.21 14.45
C ILE A 248 14.00 -6.05 15.94
N ALA A 249 13.24 -6.70 16.84
CA ALA A 249 13.48 -6.66 18.29
C ALA A 249 14.86 -7.18 18.63
N PHE A 250 15.28 -8.29 18.03
CA PHE A 250 16.62 -8.85 18.21
C PHE A 250 17.71 -7.83 17.77
N ASP A 251 17.55 -7.24 16.58
CA ASP A 251 18.51 -6.27 16.03
C ASP A 251 18.64 -5.00 16.87
N VAL A 252 17.56 -4.55 17.53
CA VAL A 252 17.56 -3.31 18.36
C VAL A 252 17.77 -3.58 19.85
N ARG A 253 17.71 -4.85 20.29
CA ARG A 253 17.76 -5.25 21.70
C ARG A 253 18.93 -4.64 22.45
N LYS A 254 20.16 -4.78 21.94
CA LYS A 254 21.35 -4.22 22.56
C LYS A 254 21.26 -2.72 22.71
N SER A 255 20.83 -2.01 21.67
CA SER A 255 20.67 -0.57 21.70
C SER A 255 19.60 -0.11 22.70
N LEU A 256 18.47 -0.83 22.76
CA LEU A 256 17.40 -0.55 23.71
C LEU A 256 17.88 -0.77 25.16
N LEU A 257 18.47 -1.92 25.44
CA LEU A 257 19.00 -2.22 26.77
C LEU A 257 20.06 -1.22 27.23
N CYS A 258 21.00 -0.83 26.34
CA CYS A 258 22.05 0.13 26.68
C CYS A 258 21.51 1.52 27.00
N ARG A 259 20.40 1.93 26.38
CA ARG A 259 19.89 3.31 26.50
C ARG A 259 18.70 3.45 27.43
N THR A 260 17.97 2.37 27.68
CA THR A 260 16.79 2.40 28.55
C THR A 260 16.97 1.60 29.82
N LYS A 261 17.76 0.51 29.78
CA LYS A 261 18.04 -0.37 30.92
C LYS A 261 19.50 -0.35 31.26
N ARG A 262 20.15 0.70 31.38
CA ARG A 262 21.40 0.66 32.08
C ARG A 262 22.50 -0.28 31.59
N TYR A 263 23.47 0.25 31.02
CA TYR A 263 24.81 -0.22 31.27
C TYR A 263 25.22 0.16 32.71
N ARG A 264 25.69 -0.78 33.50
CA ARG A 264 26.62 -0.47 34.55
C ARG A 264 27.87 0.05 33.84
N SER A 265 28.16 1.36 33.92
CA SER A 265 29.52 1.83 33.71
C SER A 265 30.40 1.13 34.72
N GLU A 266 31.68 0.97 34.46
CA GLU A 266 32.65 0.40 35.41
C GLU A 266 32.59 1.12 36.77
N THR A 267 32.15 2.38 36.82
CA THR A 267 31.92 3.16 38.04
C THR A 267 30.56 2.92 38.70
N GLY A 268 29.67 2.14 38.09
CA GLY A 268 28.38 1.76 38.71
C GLY A 268 27.32 2.85 38.82
N LEU A 269 27.66 4.10 38.63
CA LEU A 269 26.79 5.25 38.86
C LEU A 269 26.34 5.89 37.53
N ARG A 270 25.03 5.92 37.34
CA ARG A 270 24.43 6.78 36.30
C ARG A 270 23.90 8.06 36.95
N SER A 271 23.73 9.11 36.11
CA SER A 271 23.16 10.34 36.61
C SER A 271 21.84 10.08 37.33
N GLN A 272 21.60 10.79 38.44
CA GLN A 272 20.33 10.70 39.20
C GLN A 272 19.10 10.94 38.31
N ALA A 273 19.20 11.85 37.34
CA ALA A 273 18.15 12.10 36.37
C ALA A 273 17.77 10.86 35.56
N PHE A 274 18.75 10.04 35.15
CA PHE A 274 18.49 8.81 34.41
C PHE A 274 17.90 7.72 35.31
N GLN A 275 18.32 7.63 36.56
CA GLN A 275 17.77 6.68 37.52
C GLN A 275 16.31 7.00 37.83
N LYS A 276 15.99 8.25 38.05
CA LYS A 276 14.62 8.74 38.26
C LYS A 276 13.75 8.44 37.04
N PHE A 277 14.21 8.80 35.85
CA PHE A 277 13.51 8.53 34.60
C PHE A 277 13.24 7.05 34.42
N TYR A 278 14.19 6.17 34.66
CA TYR A 278 14.03 4.73 34.52
C TYR A 278 13.02 4.15 35.53
N GLY A 279 13.07 4.61 36.79
CA GLY A 279 12.09 4.21 37.80
C GLY A 279 10.66 4.59 37.39
N ASP A 280 10.49 5.79 36.82
CA ASP A 280 9.17 6.29 36.36
C ASP A 280 8.61 5.54 35.14
N PHE A 281 9.48 4.96 34.29
CA PHE A 281 9.08 4.34 33.04
C PHE A 281 9.37 2.84 32.92
N HIS A 282 9.89 2.23 33.98
CA HIS A 282 10.08 0.78 33.99
C HIS A 282 8.74 0.06 33.79
N GLY A 283 8.68 -0.83 32.78
CA GLY A 283 7.45 -1.51 32.40
C GLY A 283 6.48 -0.72 31.50
N LYS A 284 6.70 0.59 31.30
CA LYS A 284 5.88 1.44 30.41
C LYS A 284 6.41 1.53 28.98
N ILE A 285 7.58 0.99 28.70
CA ILE A 285 8.19 0.94 27.37
C ILE A 285 7.69 -0.31 26.66
N PHE A 286 7.07 -0.14 25.47
CA PHE A 286 6.51 -1.25 24.70
C PHE A 286 7.59 -2.20 24.21
N TYR A 287 7.26 -3.49 24.20
CA TYR A 287 8.09 -4.50 23.57
C TYR A 287 7.96 -4.39 22.04
N VAL A 288 9.11 -4.40 21.36
CA VAL A 288 9.14 -4.30 19.89
C VAL A 288 8.62 -5.57 19.23
N ALA A 289 8.89 -6.74 19.82
CA ALA A 289 8.49 -8.03 19.27
C ALA A 289 6.98 -8.29 19.36
N LYS A 290 6.36 -7.88 20.47
CA LYS A 290 4.96 -8.15 20.75
C LYS A 290 4.37 -7.01 21.56
N LEU A 291 3.23 -6.49 21.13
CA LEU A 291 2.39 -5.66 21.98
C LEU A 291 1.49 -6.59 22.80
N ALA A 292 1.41 -6.31 24.10
CA ALA A 292 0.53 -7.04 24.99
C ALA A 292 -0.94 -6.78 24.65
#